data_78159611168c1ed8bcc75c8b29354378
#
_entry.id   78159611168c1ed8bcc75c8b29354378
#
_cell.length_a   1.000
_cell.length_b   1.000
_cell.length_c   1.000
_cell.angle_alpha   90.00
_cell.angle_beta   90.00
_cell.angle_gamma   90.00
#
_symmetry.space_group_name_H-M   'P 1'
#
loop_
_entity.id
_entity.type
_entity.pdbx_description
1 polymer ?
#
loop_
_entity_poly.entity_id
_entity_poly.type
_entity_poly.pdbx_seq_one_letter_code
_entity_poly.pdbx_strand_id
1 'polypeptide(L)'
;MTPLFDGELALVTGAGRGIGRAIALELAAAGARVALLARSVDELDEVAAAVRDRGGTAGVFPADAADPAQVAGATTRITAEMGRVSILISNAAVVWPLGPTVTVTLAEWQAAFAVNVGAVVQLSTALLPPMLEQGWGRIVNVSSGIAAHPAGMIGGNAYATTKAALEAHTINLAAELAGSGVTVNVYRPGSGDTAMQAWIRAQSPEKIGAPLHERFARSYEEGSLITAGQSARSLMDHLASDATGEIWNVNSNRPVK
;
A
#
# COMPACT_ATOMS: atom_id res chain seq x y z
N MET A 1 -15.17 -24.55 6.03
CA MET A 1 -15.16 -23.24 6.72
C MET A 1 -15.39 -22.17 5.67
N THR A 2 -16.25 -21.20 5.94
CA THR A 2 -16.43 -20.04 5.06
C THR A 2 -15.13 -19.25 5.02
N PRO A 3 -14.66 -18.78 3.84
CA PRO A 3 -13.47 -17.96 3.74
C PRO A 3 -13.62 -16.67 4.57
N LEU A 4 -12.49 -16.13 5.06
CA LEU A 4 -12.45 -15.02 6.02
C LEU A 4 -13.13 -13.74 5.51
N PHE A 5 -13.05 -13.47 4.20
CA PHE A 5 -13.61 -12.29 3.53
C PHE A 5 -14.58 -12.66 2.39
N ASP A 6 -15.33 -13.76 2.58
CA ASP A 6 -16.30 -14.21 1.59
C ASP A 6 -17.37 -13.14 1.33
N GLY A 7 -17.58 -12.82 0.05
CA GLY A 7 -18.49 -11.77 -0.40
C GLY A 7 -17.96 -10.34 -0.33
N GLU A 8 -16.88 -10.07 0.40
CA GLU A 8 -16.30 -8.73 0.51
C GLU A 8 -15.59 -8.29 -0.77
N LEU A 9 -15.55 -6.98 -1.02
CA LEU A 9 -14.79 -6.39 -2.12
C LEU A 9 -13.60 -5.59 -1.56
N ALA A 10 -12.40 -6.03 -1.94
CA ALA A 10 -11.16 -5.35 -1.58
C ALA A 10 -10.63 -4.52 -2.76
N LEU A 11 -10.36 -3.24 -2.55
CA LEU A 11 -9.58 -2.40 -3.45
C LEU A 11 -8.13 -2.37 -2.99
N VAL A 12 -7.20 -2.77 -3.88
CA VAL A 12 -5.77 -2.70 -3.63
C VAL A 12 -5.12 -1.75 -4.62
N THR A 13 -4.46 -0.69 -4.14
CA THR A 13 -3.70 0.23 -4.98
C THR A 13 -2.25 -0.20 -5.13
N GLY A 14 -1.64 0.05 -6.30
CA GLY A 14 -0.31 -0.48 -6.62
C GLY A 14 -0.31 -2.01 -6.71
N ALA A 15 -1.41 -2.59 -7.18
CA ALA A 15 -1.68 -4.02 -7.16
C ALA A 15 -0.90 -4.83 -8.22
N GLY A 16 -0.29 -4.18 -9.24
CA GLY A 16 0.32 -4.88 -10.37
C GLY A 16 1.59 -5.66 -10.00
N ARG A 17 2.32 -5.27 -8.96
CA ARG A 17 3.58 -5.92 -8.58
C ARG A 17 3.91 -5.81 -7.09
N GLY A 18 5.00 -6.48 -6.68
CA GLY A 18 5.54 -6.38 -5.32
C GLY A 18 4.54 -6.72 -4.23
N ILE A 19 4.52 -5.89 -3.18
CA ILE A 19 3.69 -6.11 -1.98
C ILE A 19 2.20 -6.00 -2.32
N GLY A 20 1.79 -5.04 -3.16
CA GLY A 20 0.38 -4.87 -3.55
C GLY A 20 -0.16 -6.09 -4.31
N ARG A 21 0.62 -6.66 -5.25
CA ARG A 21 0.28 -7.92 -5.91
C ARG A 21 0.13 -9.06 -4.90
N ALA A 22 1.07 -9.19 -3.98
CA ALA A 22 1.02 -10.26 -2.98
C ALA A 22 -0.21 -10.10 -2.06
N ILE A 23 -0.53 -8.89 -1.61
CA ILE A 23 -1.73 -8.62 -0.80
C ILE A 23 -3.01 -8.96 -1.58
N ALA A 24 -3.10 -8.57 -2.86
CA ALA A 24 -4.26 -8.89 -3.68
C ALA A 24 -4.49 -10.41 -3.82
N LEU A 25 -3.41 -11.18 -3.98
CA LEU A 25 -3.48 -12.64 -4.06
C LEU A 25 -3.88 -13.29 -2.72
N GLU A 26 -3.39 -12.80 -1.59
CA GLU A 26 -3.78 -13.30 -0.25
C GLU A 26 -5.23 -12.95 0.08
N LEU A 27 -5.71 -11.74 -0.26
CA LEU A 27 -7.11 -11.34 -0.11
C LEU A 27 -8.04 -12.23 -0.93
N ALA A 28 -7.70 -12.48 -2.20
CA ALA A 28 -8.46 -13.37 -3.06
C ALA A 28 -8.48 -14.82 -2.51
N ALA A 29 -7.35 -15.32 -2.00
CA ALA A 29 -7.27 -16.63 -1.36
C ALA A 29 -8.12 -16.70 -0.06
N ALA A 30 -8.32 -15.58 0.60
CA ALA A 30 -9.20 -15.44 1.77
C ALA A 30 -10.68 -15.22 1.40
N GLY A 31 -11.05 -15.30 0.11
CA GLY A 31 -12.43 -15.24 -0.38
C GLY A 31 -12.90 -13.87 -0.85
N ALA A 32 -12.09 -12.81 -0.73
CA ALA A 32 -12.47 -11.51 -1.22
C ALA A 32 -12.49 -11.44 -2.76
N ARG A 33 -13.42 -10.69 -3.32
CA ARG A 33 -13.31 -10.17 -4.69
C ARG A 33 -12.31 -9.02 -4.68
N VAL A 34 -11.42 -8.92 -5.67
CA VAL A 34 -10.37 -7.90 -5.65
C VAL A 34 -10.47 -6.94 -6.83
N ALA A 35 -10.53 -5.66 -6.55
CA ALA A 35 -10.35 -4.58 -7.50
C ALA A 35 -8.87 -4.17 -7.50
N LEU A 36 -8.21 -4.31 -8.65
CA LEU A 36 -6.78 -4.08 -8.81
C LEU A 36 -6.55 -2.73 -9.46
N LEU A 37 -5.91 -1.78 -8.75
CA LEU A 37 -5.64 -0.44 -9.25
C LEU A 37 -4.13 -0.19 -9.34
N ALA A 38 -3.63 0.11 -10.52
CA ALA A 38 -2.27 0.58 -10.80
C ALA A 38 -2.21 1.17 -12.21
N ARG A 39 -1.05 1.68 -12.64
CA ARG A 39 -0.89 2.29 -13.97
C ARG A 39 -0.75 1.29 -15.11
N SER A 40 -0.04 0.19 -14.87
CA SER A 40 0.27 -0.80 -15.91
C SER A 40 -0.88 -1.80 -16.06
N VAL A 41 -1.55 -1.76 -17.20
CA VAL A 41 -2.63 -2.70 -17.55
C VAL A 41 -2.09 -4.12 -17.57
N ASP A 42 -0.95 -4.35 -18.22
CA ASP A 42 -0.36 -5.69 -18.39
C ASP A 42 -0.04 -6.32 -17.03
N GLU A 43 0.60 -5.56 -16.10
CA GLU A 43 0.87 -6.06 -14.74
C GLU A 43 -0.43 -6.39 -13.98
N LEU A 44 -1.49 -5.59 -14.16
CA LEU A 44 -2.79 -5.85 -13.53
C LEU A 44 -3.48 -7.07 -14.11
N ASP A 45 -3.41 -7.26 -15.43
CA ASP A 45 -4.00 -8.42 -16.12
C ASP A 45 -3.32 -9.72 -15.70
N GLU A 46 -2.00 -9.73 -15.52
CA GLU A 46 -1.26 -10.88 -14.96
C GLU A 46 -1.74 -11.24 -13.54
N VAL A 47 -1.96 -10.24 -12.69
CA VAL A 47 -2.47 -10.46 -11.33
C VAL A 47 -3.90 -10.97 -11.37
N ALA A 48 -4.74 -10.39 -12.21
CA ALA A 48 -6.14 -10.80 -12.38
C ALA A 48 -6.24 -12.23 -12.89
N ALA A 49 -5.40 -12.62 -13.85
CA ALA A 49 -5.29 -14.00 -14.32
C ALA A 49 -4.91 -14.94 -13.18
N ALA A 50 -3.86 -14.62 -12.42
CA ALA A 50 -3.42 -15.43 -11.29
C ALA A 50 -4.48 -15.58 -10.17
N VAL A 51 -5.36 -14.60 -9.99
CA VAL A 51 -6.52 -14.70 -9.09
C VAL A 51 -7.57 -15.65 -9.65
N ARG A 52 -7.93 -15.49 -10.94
CA ARG A 52 -8.97 -16.32 -11.62
C ARG A 52 -8.55 -17.77 -11.74
N ASP A 53 -7.28 -18.04 -12.01
CA ASP A 53 -6.72 -19.41 -12.08
C ASP A 53 -6.87 -20.18 -10.76
N ARG A 54 -7.02 -19.45 -9.65
CA ARG A 54 -7.27 -20.01 -8.31
C ARG A 54 -8.75 -19.98 -7.92
N GLY A 55 -9.64 -19.68 -8.87
CA GLY A 55 -11.09 -19.63 -8.65
C GLY A 55 -11.61 -18.33 -8.02
N GLY A 56 -10.76 -17.31 -7.85
CA GLY A 56 -11.13 -16.01 -7.31
C GLY A 56 -11.71 -15.05 -8.36
N THR A 57 -12.16 -13.89 -7.91
CA THR A 57 -12.72 -12.83 -8.75
C THR A 57 -11.84 -11.59 -8.70
N ALA A 58 -11.41 -11.10 -9.86
CA ALA A 58 -10.61 -9.88 -9.96
C ALA A 58 -11.09 -8.96 -11.09
N GLY A 59 -11.15 -7.65 -10.81
CA GLY A 59 -11.37 -6.59 -11.78
C GLY A 59 -10.12 -5.72 -11.95
N VAL A 60 -9.88 -5.21 -13.17
CA VAL A 60 -8.71 -4.42 -13.54
C VAL A 60 -9.12 -2.97 -13.78
N PHE A 61 -8.53 -2.05 -13.02
CA PHE A 61 -8.87 -0.62 -13.03
C PHE A 61 -7.60 0.22 -13.16
N PRO A 62 -7.11 0.45 -14.39
CA PRO A 62 -5.92 1.25 -14.60
C PRO A 62 -6.18 2.70 -14.22
N ALA A 63 -5.28 3.26 -13.37
CA ALA A 63 -5.28 4.67 -13.00
C ALA A 63 -3.90 5.08 -12.45
N ASP A 64 -3.51 6.33 -12.72
CA ASP A 64 -2.37 6.95 -12.04
C ASP A 64 -2.83 7.53 -10.70
N ALA A 65 -2.25 7.07 -9.60
CA ALA A 65 -2.53 7.58 -8.27
C ALA A 65 -2.12 9.06 -8.07
N ALA A 66 -1.28 9.60 -8.96
CA ALA A 66 -0.95 11.02 -8.95
C ALA A 66 -2.05 11.90 -9.57
N ASP A 67 -3.00 11.31 -10.29
CA ASP A 67 -4.07 12.03 -11.02
C ASP A 67 -5.42 11.84 -10.30
N PRO A 68 -5.93 12.87 -9.60
CA PRO A 68 -7.19 12.78 -8.87
C PRO A 68 -8.40 12.43 -9.75
N ALA A 69 -8.40 12.84 -11.02
CA ALA A 69 -9.52 12.56 -11.93
C ALA A 69 -9.52 11.07 -12.33
N GLN A 70 -8.35 10.47 -12.59
CA GLN A 70 -8.23 9.06 -12.87
C GLN A 70 -8.61 8.21 -11.65
N VAL A 71 -8.18 8.60 -10.45
CA VAL A 71 -8.56 7.92 -9.20
C VAL A 71 -10.07 7.97 -8.99
N ALA A 72 -10.71 9.13 -9.18
CA ALA A 72 -12.18 9.27 -9.07
C ALA A 72 -12.91 8.41 -10.12
N GLY A 73 -12.48 8.45 -11.38
CA GLY A 73 -13.04 7.65 -12.45
C GLY A 73 -12.92 6.15 -12.20
N ALA A 74 -11.75 5.69 -11.73
CA ALA A 74 -11.53 4.29 -11.36
C ALA A 74 -12.44 3.87 -10.20
N THR A 75 -12.56 4.69 -9.16
CA THR A 75 -13.43 4.42 -8.00
C THR A 75 -14.91 4.30 -8.41
N THR A 76 -15.37 5.19 -9.29
CA THR A 76 -16.73 5.15 -9.85
C THR A 76 -16.96 3.85 -10.64
N ARG A 77 -16.01 3.46 -11.50
CA ARG A 77 -16.08 2.22 -12.26
C ARG A 77 -16.06 0.98 -11.35
N ILE A 78 -15.19 0.94 -10.35
CA ILE A 78 -15.15 -0.16 -9.38
C ILE A 78 -16.51 -0.35 -8.72
N THR A 79 -17.12 0.74 -8.26
CA THR A 79 -18.43 0.68 -7.61
C THR A 79 -19.53 0.21 -8.56
N ALA A 80 -19.52 0.68 -9.82
CA ALA A 80 -20.51 0.29 -10.81
C ALA A 80 -20.36 -1.17 -11.30
N GLU A 81 -19.13 -1.64 -11.50
CA GLU A 81 -18.84 -2.95 -12.09
C GLU A 81 -18.75 -4.07 -11.04
N MET A 82 -18.27 -3.77 -9.84
CA MET A 82 -18.01 -4.76 -8.80
C MET A 82 -18.81 -4.57 -7.52
N GLY A 83 -19.41 -3.39 -7.33
CA GLY A 83 -20.19 -3.06 -6.15
C GLY A 83 -19.39 -2.32 -5.08
N ARG A 84 -19.89 -2.33 -3.85
CA ARG A 84 -19.35 -1.58 -2.73
C ARG A 84 -18.02 -2.15 -2.26
N VAL A 85 -17.01 -1.28 -2.17
CA VAL A 85 -15.71 -1.61 -1.57
C VAL A 85 -15.85 -1.58 -0.05
N SER A 86 -15.48 -2.66 0.60
CA SER A 86 -15.51 -2.81 2.06
C SER A 86 -14.10 -2.96 2.67
N ILE A 87 -13.09 -3.26 1.84
CA ILE A 87 -11.69 -3.34 2.25
C ILE A 87 -10.87 -2.43 1.32
N LEU A 88 -10.14 -1.46 1.89
CA LEU A 88 -9.23 -0.58 1.16
C LEU A 88 -7.79 -0.82 1.62
N ILE A 89 -6.92 -1.22 0.70
CA ILE A 89 -5.48 -1.30 0.90
C ILE A 89 -4.77 -0.23 0.08
N SER A 90 -4.41 0.86 0.72
CA SER A 90 -3.67 1.97 0.13
C SER A 90 -2.18 1.65 0.12
N ASN A 91 -1.72 0.91 -0.91
CA ASN A 91 -0.34 0.45 -1.02
C ASN A 91 0.47 1.21 -2.09
N ALA A 92 -0.16 1.81 -3.09
CA ALA A 92 0.55 2.59 -4.10
C ALA A 92 1.45 3.66 -3.47
N ALA A 93 2.72 3.67 -3.84
CA ALA A 93 3.67 4.64 -3.34
C ALA A 93 4.84 4.85 -4.29
N VAL A 94 5.47 6.02 -4.19
CA VAL A 94 6.73 6.35 -4.83
C VAL A 94 7.75 6.72 -3.75
N VAL A 95 9.02 6.36 -4.00
CA VAL A 95 10.13 6.66 -3.08
C VAL A 95 10.92 7.90 -3.51
N TRP A 96 10.77 8.32 -4.75
CA TRP A 96 11.39 9.54 -5.26
C TRP A 96 10.63 10.80 -4.78
N PRO A 97 11.27 11.96 -4.79
CA PRO A 97 12.68 12.21 -5.14
C PRO A 97 13.64 11.71 -4.06
N LEU A 98 14.84 11.30 -4.52
CA LEU A 98 15.96 10.97 -3.63
C LEU A 98 17.13 11.90 -3.89
N GLY A 99 17.86 12.27 -2.86
CA GLY A 99 19.03 13.14 -2.90
C GLY A 99 19.02 14.17 -1.77
N PRO A 100 20.06 15.02 -1.71
CA PRO A 100 20.12 16.14 -0.77
C PRO A 100 18.91 17.06 -0.92
N THR A 101 18.30 17.49 0.19
CA THR A 101 17.09 18.33 0.17
C THR A 101 17.25 19.59 -0.67
N VAL A 102 18.44 20.17 -0.72
CA VAL A 102 18.73 21.39 -1.49
C VAL A 102 18.68 21.18 -3.02
N THR A 103 18.72 19.94 -3.49
CA THR A 103 18.65 19.60 -4.92
C THR A 103 17.27 19.13 -5.37
N VAL A 104 16.35 18.92 -4.42
CA VAL A 104 14.99 18.44 -4.67
C VAL A 104 14.05 19.64 -4.85
N THR A 105 13.32 19.68 -5.94
CA THR A 105 12.38 20.77 -6.23
C THR A 105 11.06 20.61 -5.46
N LEU A 106 10.37 21.73 -5.21
CA LEU A 106 9.03 21.70 -4.62
C LEU A 106 8.03 20.89 -5.46
N ALA A 107 8.14 20.95 -6.78
CA ALA A 107 7.27 20.20 -7.70
C ALA A 107 7.44 18.68 -7.52
N GLU A 108 8.67 18.19 -7.36
CA GLU A 108 8.95 16.77 -7.07
C GLU A 108 8.38 16.35 -5.71
N TRP A 109 8.49 17.22 -4.69
CA TRP A 109 7.86 17.01 -3.41
C TRP A 109 6.34 16.86 -3.53
N GLN A 110 5.69 17.81 -4.21
CA GLN A 110 4.25 17.79 -4.43
C GLN A 110 3.80 16.53 -5.17
N ALA A 111 4.55 16.10 -6.18
CA ALA A 111 4.25 14.88 -6.91
C ALA A 111 4.34 13.63 -6.01
N ALA A 112 5.34 13.54 -5.12
CA ALA A 112 5.43 12.46 -4.14
C ALA A 112 4.26 12.49 -3.14
N PHE A 113 3.87 13.67 -2.65
CA PHE A 113 2.71 13.85 -1.77
C PHE A 113 1.41 13.47 -2.46
N ALA A 114 1.23 13.82 -3.73
CA ALA A 114 0.03 13.47 -4.49
C ALA A 114 -0.22 11.95 -4.48
N VAL A 115 0.83 11.15 -4.73
CA VAL A 115 0.74 9.69 -4.73
C VAL A 115 0.61 9.13 -3.31
N ASN A 116 1.55 9.49 -2.42
CA ASN A 116 1.73 8.78 -1.15
C ASN A 116 0.71 9.20 -0.07
N VAL A 117 0.09 10.37 -0.23
CA VAL A 117 -0.88 10.94 0.74
C VAL A 117 -2.18 11.35 0.06
N GLY A 118 -2.12 12.14 -1.00
CA GLY A 118 -3.29 12.69 -1.68
C GLY A 118 -4.26 11.63 -2.17
N ALA A 119 -3.76 10.61 -2.90
CA ALA A 119 -4.56 9.49 -3.38
C ALA A 119 -5.20 8.70 -2.23
N VAL A 120 -4.48 8.53 -1.11
CA VAL A 120 -5.00 7.82 0.07
C VAL A 120 -6.16 8.57 0.70
N VAL A 121 -6.01 9.88 0.90
CA VAL A 121 -7.08 10.74 1.42
C VAL A 121 -8.29 10.71 0.50
N GLN A 122 -8.09 10.84 -0.81
CA GLN A 122 -9.16 10.81 -1.80
C GLN A 122 -9.93 9.49 -1.77
N LEU A 123 -9.23 8.35 -1.79
CA LEU A 123 -9.86 7.03 -1.74
C LEU A 123 -10.60 6.80 -0.41
N SER A 124 -10.00 7.15 0.71
CA SER A 124 -10.64 7.04 2.02
C SER A 124 -11.93 7.86 2.06
N THR A 125 -11.89 9.13 1.62
CA THR A 125 -13.07 10.00 1.58
C THR A 125 -14.18 9.45 0.67
N ALA A 126 -13.83 8.88 -0.49
CA ALA A 126 -14.80 8.36 -1.44
C ALA A 126 -15.46 7.05 -0.98
N LEU A 127 -14.72 6.20 -0.29
CA LEU A 127 -15.16 4.85 0.08
C LEU A 127 -15.73 4.75 1.50
N LEU A 128 -15.45 5.73 2.35
CA LEU A 128 -15.88 5.73 3.74
C LEU A 128 -17.41 5.80 3.93
N PRO A 129 -18.19 6.66 3.20
CA PRO A 129 -19.62 6.74 3.41
C PRO A 129 -20.35 5.40 3.30
N PRO A 130 -20.16 4.58 2.25
CA PRO A 130 -20.83 3.27 2.17
C PRO A 130 -20.34 2.27 3.23
N MET A 131 -19.10 2.38 3.73
CA MET A 131 -18.61 1.55 4.84
C MET A 131 -19.33 1.92 6.14
N LEU A 132 -19.54 3.23 6.39
CA LEU A 132 -20.27 3.72 7.57
C LEU A 132 -21.74 3.31 7.55
N GLU A 133 -22.41 3.39 6.40
CA GLU A 133 -23.78 2.93 6.23
C GLU A 133 -23.94 1.43 6.52
N GLN A 134 -22.93 0.63 6.19
CA GLN A 134 -22.91 -0.80 6.46
C GLN A 134 -22.55 -1.12 7.92
N GLY A 135 -21.91 -0.19 8.64
CA GLY A 135 -21.33 -0.43 9.97
C GLY A 135 -20.14 -1.39 9.95
N TRP A 136 -19.47 -1.54 8.78
CA TRP A 136 -18.29 -2.39 8.63
C TRP A 136 -17.39 -1.90 7.50
N GLY A 137 -16.10 -1.90 7.76
CA GLY A 137 -15.07 -1.59 6.76
C GLY A 137 -13.67 -1.81 7.31
N ARG A 138 -12.71 -2.05 6.43
CA ARG A 138 -11.29 -2.23 6.76
C ARG A 138 -10.43 -1.35 5.87
N ILE A 139 -9.78 -0.36 6.44
CA ILE A 139 -8.87 0.54 5.74
C ILE A 139 -7.46 0.30 6.27
N VAL A 140 -6.53 -0.03 5.41
CA VAL A 140 -5.12 -0.18 5.74
C VAL A 140 -4.27 0.69 4.84
N ASN A 141 -3.51 1.58 5.44
CA ASN A 141 -2.56 2.45 4.76
C ASN A 141 -1.14 1.91 4.91
N VAL A 142 -0.54 1.50 3.79
CA VAL A 142 0.81 0.90 3.79
C VAL A 142 1.86 2.00 3.92
N SER A 143 2.48 2.06 5.09
CA SER A 143 3.53 3.00 5.44
C SER A 143 4.94 2.38 5.24
N SER A 144 5.87 2.76 6.07
CA SER A 144 7.25 2.26 6.09
C SER A 144 7.83 2.44 7.48
N GLY A 145 8.74 1.56 7.89
CA GLY A 145 9.51 1.73 9.13
C GLY A 145 10.29 3.05 9.18
N ILE A 146 10.49 3.70 8.04
CA ILE A 146 11.15 5.01 7.96
C ILE A 146 10.33 6.13 8.63
N ALA A 147 9.02 6.00 8.72
CA ALA A 147 8.18 6.96 9.43
C ALA A 147 8.51 7.04 10.93
N ALA A 148 8.92 5.91 11.53
CA ALA A 148 9.37 5.88 12.93
C ALA A 148 10.82 6.33 13.10
N HIS A 149 11.65 6.17 12.07
CA HIS A 149 13.10 6.41 12.14
C HIS A 149 13.56 7.21 10.91
N PRO A 150 13.09 8.47 10.72
CA PRO A 150 13.34 9.24 9.49
C PRO A 150 14.82 9.50 9.22
N ALA A 151 15.64 9.65 10.26
CA ALA A 151 17.10 9.78 10.14
C ALA A 151 17.77 8.53 9.51
N GLY A 152 17.09 7.39 9.49
CA GLY A 152 17.59 6.17 8.85
C GLY A 152 17.57 6.21 7.32
N MET A 153 17.04 7.26 6.68
CA MET A 153 16.98 7.39 5.21
C MET A 153 17.43 8.80 4.78
N ILE A 154 18.69 9.12 5.09
CA ILE A 154 19.30 10.39 4.66
C ILE A 154 19.26 10.46 3.13
N GLY A 155 18.75 11.58 2.57
CA GLY A 155 18.49 11.71 1.13
C GLY A 155 17.11 11.22 0.69
N GLY A 156 16.31 10.62 1.58
CA GLY A 156 14.91 10.23 1.33
C GLY A 156 13.90 11.12 2.06
N ASN A 157 14.20 12.41 2.24
CA ASN A 157 13.41 13.32 3.07
C ASN A 157 11.93 13.40 2.63
N ALA A 158 11.65 13.54 1.33
CA ALA A 158 10.29 13.58 0.81
C ALA A 158 9.52 12.29 1.15
N TYR A 159 10.15 11.13 0.93
CA TYR A 159 9.53 9.84 1.24
C TYR A 159 9.25 9.68 2.75
N ALA A 160 10.24 9.96 3.59
CA ALA A 160 10.07 9.87 5.05
C ALA A 160 8.94 10.78 5.54
N THR A 161 8.87 12.01 5.03
CA THR A 161 7.83 12.98 5.39
C THR A 161 6.46 12.52 4.92
N THR A 162 6.32 11.99 3.68
CA THR A 162 5.03 11.49 3.20
C THR A 162 4.53 10.31 4.04
N LYS A 163 5.42 9.41 4.46
CA LYS A 163 5.04 8.26 5.28
C LYS A 163 4.68 8.65 6.71
N ALA A 164 5.35 9.65 7.29
CA ALA A 164 4.95 10.22 8.58
C ALA A 164 3.59 10.93 8.51
N ALA A 165 3.35 11.71 7.44
CA ALA A 165 2.05 12.36 7.20
C ALA A 165 0.93 11.33 7.02
N LEU A 166 1.19 10.24 6.29
CA LEU A 166 0.25 9.13 6.09
C LEU A 166 -0.13 8.48 7.42
N GLU A 167 0.84 8.23 8.31
CA GLU A 167 0.56 7.65 9.63
C GLU A 167 -0.28 8.59 10.49
N ALA A 168 0.05 9.89 10.52
CA ALA A 168 -0.73 10.89 11.24
C ALA A 168 -2.19 10.96 10.74
N HIS A 169 -2.40 10.97 9.41
CA HIS A 169 -3.73 10.89 8.80
C HIS A 169 -4.48 9.63 9.25
N THR A 170 -3.82 8.48 9.20
CA THR A 170 -4.43 7.18 9.53
C THR A 170 -4.90 7.13 10.98
N ILE A 171 -4.06 7.56 11.92
CA ILE A 171 -4.37 7.56 13.35
C ILE A 171 -5.49 8.55 13.67
N ASN A 172 -5.47 9.74 13.06
CA ASN A 172 -6.52 10.73 13.26
C ASN A 172 -7.87 10.22 12.72
N LEU A 173 -7.90 9.68 11.51
CA LEU A 173 -9.11 9.11 10.91
C LEU A 173 -9.66 7.94 11.74
N ALA A 174 -8.80 7.08 12.28
CA ALA A 174 -9.22 6.00 13.17
C ALA A 174 -9.93 6.53 14.43
N ALA A 175 -9.42 7.62 15.01
CA ALA A 175 -10.05 8.26 16.17
C ALA A 175 -11.42 8.89 15.82
N GLU A 176 -11.56 9.51 14.65
CA GLU A 176 -12.85 10.06 14.16
C GLU A 176 -13.91 8.95 13.99
N LEU A 177 -13.48 7.74 13.60
CA LEU A 177 -14.36 6.61 13.29
C LEU A 177 -14.60 5.67 14.48
N ALA A 178 -14.16 6.01 15.67
CA ALA A 178 -14.31 5.16 16.84
C ALA A 178 -15.78 4.75 17.05
N GLY A 179 -16.02 3.44 17.19
CA GLY A 179 -17.36 2.88 17.40
C GLY A 179 -18.24 2.74 16.14
N SER A 180 -17.76 3.12 14.97
CA SER A 180 -18.52 3.03 13.70
C SER A 180 -18.55 1.61 13.08
N GLY A 181 -17.71 0.68 13.55
CA GLY A 181 -17.49 -0.62 12.92
C GLY A 181 -16.47 -0.59 11.77
N VAL A 182 -16.01 0.61 11.35
CA VAL A 182 -14.94 0.78 10.37
C VAL A 182 -13.60 0.92 11.09
N THR A 183 -12.61 0.10 10.72
CA THR A 183 -11.27 0.18 11.28
C THR A 183 -10.29 0.81 10.30
N VAL A 184 -9.35 1.61 10.82
CA VAL A 184 -8.31 2.28 10.02
C VAL A 184 -6.96 2.07 10.69
N ASN A 185 -6.02 1.43 10.00
CA ASN A 185 -4.73 1.07 10.57
C ASN A 185 -3.57 1.36 9.63
N VAL A 186 -2.40 1.50 10.19
CA VAL A 186 -1.12 1.59 9.47
C VAL A 186 -0.51 0.19 9.35
N TYR A 187 0.03 -0.13 8.18
CA TYR A 187 0.87 -1.30 8.00
C TYR A 187 2.28 -0.90 7.54
N ARG A 188 3.31 -1.32 8.28
CA ARG A 188 4.73 -1.18 7.92
C ARG A 188 5.23 -2.52 7.40
N PRO A 189 5.42 -2.67 6.08
CA PRO A 189 5.59 -3.96 5.41
C PRO A 189 7.00 -4.56 5.55
N GLY A 190 7.92 -3.87 6.23
CA GLY A 190 9.34 -4.25 6.28
C GLY A 190 10.11 -3.88 5.01
N SER A 191 11.38 -4.30 4.96
CA SER A 191 12.24 -4.12 3.79
C SER A 191 12.01 -5.26 2.81
N GLY A 192 11.01 -5.12 1.93
CA GLY A 192 10.68 -6.16 0.96
C GLY A 192 11.54 -6.10 -0.29
N ASP A 193 11.95 -7.26 -0.83
CA ASP A 193 12.60 -7.32 -2.15
C ASP A 193 11.56 -7.01 -3.23
N THR A 194 11.62 -5.79 -3.75
CA THR A 194 10.65 -5.21 -4.67
C THR A 194 11.35 -4.37 -5.75
N ALA A 195 10.61 -4.05 -6.81
CA ALA A 195 11.08 -3.14 -7.85
C ALA A 195 11.47 -1.76 -7.29
N MET A 196 10.85 -1.28 -6.21
CA MET A 196 11.23 -0.04 -5.53
C MET A 196 12.65 -0.14 -4.94
N GLN A 197 12.97 -1.24 -4.28
CA GLN A 197 14.30 -1.51 -3.75
C GLN A 197 15.34 -1.60 -4.88
N ALA A 198 15.03 -2.33 -5.96
CA ALA A 198 15.89 -2.43 -7.13
C ALA A 198 16.12 -1.06 -7.78
N TRP A 199 15.08 -0.23 -7.89
CA TRP A 199 15.18 1.12 -8.43
C TRP A 199 16.10 2.01 -7.59
N ILE A 200 16.05 1.93 -6.25
CA ILE A 200 16.95 2.69 -5.37
C ILE A 200 18.39 2.25 -5.60
N ARG A 201 18.67 0.96 -5.65
CA ARG A 201 20.02 0.41 -5.90
C ARG A 201 20.58 0.78 -7.26
N ALA A 202 19.72 1.03 -8.25
CA ALA A 202 20.11 1.47 -9.59
C ALA A 202 20.42 2.97 -9.69
N GLN A 203 20.15 3.76 -8.64
CA GLN A 203 20.54 5.18 -8.65
C GLN A 203 22.04 5.33 -8.38
N SER A 204 22.67 6.36 -8.96
CA SER A 204 24.08 6.59 -8.67
C SER A 204 24.30 7.10 -7.24
N PRO A 205 25.40 6.68 -6.57
CA PRO A 205 25.75 7.18 -5.22
C PRO A 205 25.91 8.71 -5.18
N GLU A 206 26.37 9.33 -6.29
CA GLU A 206 26.53 10.77 -6.38
C GLU A 206 25.16 11.49 -6.31
N LYS A 207 24.10 10.87 -6.86
CA LYS A 207 22.76 11.45 -6.89
C LYS A 207 22.04 11.31 -5.56
N ILE A 208 22.05 10.09 -4.98
CA ILE A 208 21.25 9.80 -3.79
C ILE A 208 22.04 9.84 -2.47
N GLY A 209 23.36 10.00 -2.56
CA GLY A 209 24.30 9.94 -1.44
C GLY A 209 24.81 8.50 -1.20
N ALA A 210 26.14 8.36 -1.05
CA ALA A 210 26.78 7.07 -0.84
C ALA A 210 26.22 6.28 0.34
N PRO A 211 25.96 6.89 1.53
CA PRO A 211 25.40 6.13 2.66
C PRO A 211 24.03 5.49 2.38
N LEU A 212 23.18 6.17 1.61
CA LEU A 212 21.87 5.62 1.25
C LEU A 212 22.03 4.47 0.27
N HIS A 213 22.84 4.65 -0.77
CA HIS A 213 23.12 3.62 -1.76
C HIS A 213 23.70 2.35 -1.12
N GLU A 214 24.76 2.50 -0.30
CA GLU A 214 25.42 1.39 0.40
C GLU A 214 24.47 0.62 1.32
N ARG A 215 23.59 1.33 2.03
CA ARG A 215 22.58 0.68 2.89
C ARG A 215 21.68 -0.27 2.09
N PHE A 216 21.17 0.19 0.94
CA PHE A 216 20.26 -0.62 0.12
C PHE A 216 21.00 -1.74 -0.61
N ALA A 217 22.24 -1.52 -1.06
CA ALA A 217 23.10 -2.55 -1.64
C ALA A 217 23.40 -3.64 -0.61
N ARG A 218 23.86 -3.28 0.58
CA ARG A 218 24.17 -4.20 1.67
C ARG A 218 22.97 -5.06 2.08
N SER A 219 21.80 -4.46 2.26
CA SER A 219 20.58 -5.22 2.62
C SER A 219 20.24 -6.29 1.59
N TYR A 220 20.52 -6.06 0.31
CA TYR A 220 20.33 -7.02 -0.75
C TYR A 220 21.40 -8.11 -0.74
N GLU A 221 22.68 -7.75 -0.61
CA GLU A 221 23.82 -8.66 -0.57
C GLU A 221 23.77 -9.61 0.63
N GLU A 222 23.35 -9.12 1.79
CA GLU A 222 23.17 -9.90 3.02
C GLU A 222 21.92 -10.79 3.01
N GLY A 223 21.05 -10.69 1.97
CA GLY A 223 19.80 -11.45 1.91
C GLY A 223 18.83 -11.10 3.06
N SER A 224 18.92 -9.87 3.62
CA SER A 224 18.09 -9.43 4.74
C SER A 224 16.71 -8.94 4.33
N LEU A 225 16.41 -8.91 3.02
CA LEU A 225 15.12 -8.51 2.49
C LEU A 225 14.10 -9.65 2.64
N ILE A 226 12.89 -9.29 3.05
CA ILE A 226 11.77 -10.24 3.11
C ILE A 226 11.07 -10.32 1.75
N THR A 227 10.39 -11.42 1.49
CA THR A 227 9.58 -11.55 0.28
C THR A 227 8.28 -10.75 0.40
N ALA A 228 7.73 -10.31 -0.73
CA ALA A 228 6.42 -9.65 -0.78
C ALA A 228 5.32 -10.55 -0.20
N GLY A 229 5.39 -11.87 -0.41
CA GLY A 229 4.45 -12.84 0.18
C GLY A 229 4.52 -12.92 1.70
N GLN A 230 5.71 -12.86 2.30
CA GLN A 230 5.86 -12.80 3.77
C GLN A 230 5.20 -11.55 4.34
N SER A 231 5.43 -10.39 3.70
CA SER A 231 4.79 -9.14 4.08
C SER A 231 3.26 -9.23 3.95
N ALA A 232 2.74 -9.74 2.83
CA ALA A 232 1.30 -9.85 2.62
C ALA A 232 0.64 -10.77 3.68
N ARG A 233 1.19 -11.94 3.95
CA ARG A 233 0.66 -12.85 4.98
C ARG A 233 0.65 -12.22 6.38
N SER A 234 1.70 -11.48 6.74
CA SER A 234 1.74 -10.77 8.01
C SER A 234 0.63 -9.71 8.13
N LEU A 235 0.27 -9.02 7.03
CA LEU A 235 -0.89 -8.13 7.01
C LEU A 235 -2.19 -8.89 7.26
N MET A 236 -2.39 -10.04 6.61
CA MET A 236 -3.62 -10.85 6.75
C MET A 236 -3.85 -11.32 8.19
N ASP A 237 -2.80 -11.55 8.97
CA ASP A 237 -2.89 -11.92 10.40
C ASP A 237 -3.63 -10.85 11.25
N HIS A 238 -3.65 -9.58 10.79
CA HIS A 238 -4.24 -8.45 11.52
C HIS A 238 -5.56 -7.96 10.90
N LEU A 239 -5.74 -8.12 9.59
CA LEU A 239 -6.82 -7.47 8.84
C LEU A 239 -8.23 -7.86 9.30
N ALA A 240 -8.39 -9.07 9.84
CA ALA A 240 -9.68 -9.54 10.35
C ALA A 240 -10.05 -9.01 11.73
N SER A 241 -9.10 -8.38 12.44
CA SER A 241 -9.35 -7.86 13.79
C SER A 241 -10.19 -6.58 13.76
N ASP A 242 -10.83 -6.29 14.89
CA ASP A 242 -11.53 -5.01 15.10
C ASP A 242 -10.61 -3.92 15.67
N ALA A 243 -9.29 -4.16 15.68
CA ALA A 243 -8.31 -3.17 16.08
C ALA A 243 -8.34 -1.96 15.14
N THR A 244 -8.28 -0.76 15.69
CA THR A 244 -8.27 0.50 14.93
C THR A 244 -7.30 1.48 15.56
N GLY A 245 -6.64 2.31 14.73
CA GLY A 245 -5.63 3.26 15.18
C GLY A 245 -4.28 2.63 15.50
N GLU A 246 -4.04 1.39 15.06
CA GLU A 246 -2.81 0.68 15.33
C GLU A 246 -1.78 0.84 14.22
N ILE A 247 -0.51 0.63 14.58
CA ILE A 247 0.61 0.54 13.65
C ILE A 247 1.14 -0.89 13.69
N TRP A 248 0.81 -1.66 12.68
CA TRP A 248 1.26 -3.04 12.53
C TRP A 248 2.61 -3.12 11.83
N ASN A 249 3.52 -3.88 12.38
CA ASN A 249 4.81 -4.14 11.75
C ASN A 249 4.85 -5.58 11.24
N VAL A 250 5.50 -5.80 10.10
CA VAL A 250 5.74 -7.15 9.63
C VAL A 250 6.49 -7.98 10.67
N ASN A 251 5.99 -9.18 10.96
CA ASN A 251 6.67 -10.13 11.84
C ASN A 251 7.77 -10.85 11.04
N SER A 252 9.00 -10.33 11.11
CA SER A 252 10.18 -10.93 10.43
C SER A 252 10.58 -12.31 10.97
N ASN A 253 10.06 -12.71 12.15
CA ASN A 253 10.48 -13.92 12.87
C ASN A 253 9.49 -15.10 12.81
N ARG A 254 8.44 -15.07 11.98
CA ARG A 254 7.63 -16.27 11.77
C ARG A 254 8.30 -17.15 10.73
N PRO A 255 8.73 -18.38 11.10
CA PRO A 255 9.22 -19.34 10.11
C PRO A 255 8.11 -19.61 9.10
N VAL A 256 8.48 -19.63 7.83
CA VAL A 256 7.60 -20.11 6.74
C VAL A 256 7.27 -21.57 7.06
N LYS A 257 6.01 -21.86 7.44
CA LYS A 257 5.50 -23.21 7.51
C LYS A 257 5.05 -23.67 6.15
#